data_66e9ddfa58a1de38132585a721309935
#
_entry.id   66e9ddfa58a1de38132585a721309935
#
_cell.length_a   1.000
_cell.length_b   1.000
_cell.length_c   1.000
_cell.angle_alpha   90.00
_cell.angle_beta   90.00
_cell.angle_gamma   90.00
#
_symmetry.space_group_name_H-M   'P 1'
#
loop_
_entity.id
_entity.type
_entity.pdbx_description
1 polymer ?
#
loop_
_entity_poly.entity_id
_entity_poly.type
_entity_poly.pdbx_seq_one_letter_code
_entity_poly.pdbx_strand_id
1 'polypeptide(L)'
;MKKKKISINGKVALVSGSNRGIGKAITIELLENGAKKVYAGARNINSLEELKTKYGERLVPIELDVTKDASIANAAKIAADVEILVNNAGVFSMGNFLGGNISESLKTNLDVNLWGLVKLTNAFLEILRKKESAAIVSISSVAGLANMPMALTYSASKAAIHSVVQGLRGELKDLNILVVGVYPGPIDTDMAKGIEMEKDSPENVARDIIQGIVEGKEDIFPDVMSKQVGEGYSASPKAVEEQFANFV
;
A
#
# COMPACT_ATOMS: atom_id res chain seq x y z
N MET A 1 7.00 -22.42 -9.19
CA MET A 1 5.60 -22.12 -8.75
C MET A 1 4.81 -21.55 -9.93
N LYS A 2 3.51 -21.89 -10.07
CA LYS A 2 2.67 -21.24 -11.07
C LYS A 2 2.52 -19.76 -10.72
N LYS A 3 2.74 -18.88 -11.69
CA LYS A 3 2.56 -17.43 -11.52
C LYS A 3 1.07 -17.16 -11.26
N LYS A 4 0.75 -16.62 -10.09
CA LYS A 4 -0.62 -16.23 -9.72
C LYS A 4 -0.96 -14.95 -10.49
N LYS A 5 -2.06 -14.93 -11.23
CA LYS A 5 -2.56 -13.77 -11.97
C LYS A 5 -3.96 -13.46 -11.50
N ILE A 6 -4.31 -12.18 -11.47
CA ILE A 6 -5.66 -11.75 -11.16
C ILE A 6 -6.11 -10.70 -12.18
N SER A 7 -7.33 -10.87 -12.71
CA SER A 7 -7.97 -9.83 -13.51
C SER A 7 -8.54 -8.76 -12.59
N ILE A 8 -8.54 -7.52 -13.01
CA ILE A 8 -9.26 -6.44 -12.31
C ILE A 8 -10.73 -6.43 -12.71
N ASN A 9 -11.00 -6.72 -14.00
CA ASN A 9 -12.35 -6.70 -14.54
C ASN A 9 -13.28 -7.65 -13.78
N GLY A 10 -14.41 -7.13 -13.35
CA GLY A 10 -15.42 -7.83 -12.57
C GLY A 10 -15.12 -8.05 -11.09
N LYS A 11 -13.91 -7.72 -10.61
CA LYS A 11 -13.50 -7.92 -9.21
C LYS A 11 -14.03 -6.84 -8.26
N VAL A 12 -14.13 -7.22 -7.00
CA VAL A 12 -14.47 -6.32 -5.89
C VAL A 12 -13.19 -6.01 -5.11
N ALA A 13 -12.87 -4.73 -4.96
CA ALA A 13 -11.68 -4.31 -4.24
C ALA A 13 -12.03 -3.50 -2.98
N LEU A 14 -11.11 -3.48 -2.00
CA LEU A 14 -11.08 -2.52 -0.91
C LEU A 14 -9.73 -1.83 -0.91
N VAL A 15 -9.75 -0.50 -0.85
CA VAL A 15 -8.54 0.33 -0.74
C VAL A 15 -8.60 1.14 0.54
N SER A 16 -7.63 0.98 1.44
CA SER A 16 -7.51 1.82 2.63
C SER A 16 -6.80 3.14 2.31
N GLY A 17 -7.30 4.27 2.84
CA GLY A 17 -6.74 5.60 2.55
C GLY A 17 -7.03 6.08 1.12
N SER A 18 -8.26 5.87 0.63
CA SER A 18 -8.70 6.14 -0.76
C SER A 18 -8.96 7.61 -1.08
N ASN A 19 -8.91 8.50 -0.09
CA ASN A 19 -9.40 9.88 -0.27
C ASN A 19 -8.37 10.84 -0.88
N ARG A 20 -7.10 10.46 -0.99
CA ARG A 20 -6.01 11.29 -1.54
C ARG A 20 -4.83 10.46 -2.02
N GLY A 21 -3.90 11.12 -2.73
CA GLY A 21 -2.62 10.56 -3.15
C GLY A 21 -2.73 9.23 -3.88
N ILE A 22 -1.81 8.33 -3.62
CA ILE A 22 -1.72 7.01 -4.27
C ILE A 22 -3.01 6.21 -4.08
N GLY A 23 -3.63 6.23 -2.88
CA GLY A 23 -4.86 5.48 -2.63
C GLY A 23 -6.06 5.97 -3.45
N LYS A 24 -6.21 7.30 -3.65
CA LYS A 24 -7.22 7.87 -4.55
C LYS A 24 -6.96 7.41 -5.99
N ALA A 25 -5.72 7.50 -6.45
CA ALA A 25 -5.34 7.10 -7.80
C ALA A 25 -5.54 5.60 -8.05
N ILE A 26 -5.16 4.71 -7.11
CA ILE A 26 -5.43 3.26 -7.20
C ILE A 26 -6.94 2.99 -7.25
N THR A 27 -7.74 3.69 -6.45
CA THR A 27 -9.21 3.55 -6.46
C THR A 27 -9.79 3.88 -7.83
N ILE A 28 -9.34 4.98 -8.43
CA ILE A 28 -9.73 5.40 -9.77
C ILE A 28 -9.30 4.35 -10.81
N GLU A 29 -8.04 3.95 -10.78
CA GLU A 29 -7.48 3.03 -11.75
C GLU A 29 -8.14 1.64 -11.70
N LEU A 30 -8.50 1.13 -10.51
CA LEU A 30 -9.29 -0.08 -10.36
C LEU A 30 -10.66 0.03 -11.06
N LEU A 31 -11.36 1.14 -10.87
CA LEU A 31 -12.67 1.38 -11.47
C LEU A 31 -12.59 1.53 -13.00
N GLU A 32 -11.58 2.24 -13.51
CA GLU A 32 -11.35 2.41 -14.96
C GLU A 32 -10.94 1.09 -15.64
N ASN A 33 -10.26 0.19 -14.91
CA ASN A 33 -9.92 -1.16 -15.40
C ASN A 33 -11.03 -2.19 -15.17
N GLY A 34 -12.27 -1.74 -14.91
CA GLY A 34 -13.45 -2.59 -14.91
C GLY A 34 -13.72 -3.32 -13.60
N ALA A 35 -13.15 -2.90 -12.46
CA ALA A 35 -13.58 -3.42 -11.17
C ALA A 35 -15.09 -3.26 -11.03
N LYS A 36 -15.78 -4.33 -10.61
CA LYS A 36 -17.23 -4.33 -10.40
C LYS A 36 -17.61 -3.32 -9.31
N LYS A 37 -16.79 -3.25 -8.27
CA LYS A 37 -17.01 -2.38 -7.12
C LYS A 37 -15.71 -2.11 -6.39
N VAL A 38 -15.53 -0.88 -5.89
CA VAL A 38 -14.44 -0.53 -4.98
C VAL A 38 -15.01 0.03 -3.69
N TYR A 39 -14.72 -0.62 -2.58
CA TYR A 39 -14.91 -0.08 -1.25
C TYR A 39 -13.76 0.90 -0.97
N ALA A 40 -14.08 2.18 -0.93
CA ALA A 40 -13.13 3.25 -0.69
C ALA A 40 -13.07 3.58 0.81
N GLY A 41 -12.00 3.17 1.47
CA GLY A 41 -11.79 3.36 2.90
C GLY A 41 -11.16 4.70 3.23
N ALA A 42 -11.80 5.52 4.07
CA ALA A 42 -11.26 6.77 4.59
C ALA A 42 -11.78 7.04 6.01
N ARG A 43 -11.00 7.78 6.83
CA ARG A 43 -11.44 8.19 8.18
C ARG A 43 -12.63 9.17 8.14
N ASN A 44 -12.72 9.97 7.09
CA ASN A 44 -13.85 10.87 6.82
C ASN A 44 -14.43 10.53 5.45
N ILE A 45 -15.60 9.91 5.44
CA ILE A 45 -16.28 9.48 4.21
C ILE A 45 -16.69 10.66 3.30
N ASN A 46 -16.94 11.84 3.86
CA ASN A 46 -17.29 13.03 3.06
C ASN A 46 -16.17 13.44 2.10
N SER A 47 -14.93 13.06 2.40
CA SER A 47 -13.78 13.29 1.50
C SER A 47 -13.81 12.43 0.22
N LEU A 48 -14.78 11.53 0.10
CA LEU A 48 -14.98 10.63 -1.04
C LEU A 48 -16.18 11.01 -1.93
N GLU A 49 -16.91 12.08 -1.59
CA GLU A 49 -18.13 12.49 -2.31
C GLU A 49 -17.92 12.76 -3.80
N GLU A 50 -16.80 13.42 -4.16
CA GLU A 50 -16.44 13.65 -5.56
C GLU A 50 -16.32 12.32 -6.34
N LEU A 51 -15.61 11.34 -5.76
CA LEU A 51 -15.45 10.02 -6.36
C LEU A 51 -16.77 9.26 -6.39
N LYS A 52 -17.58 9.34 -5.33
CA LYS A 52 -18.91 8.71 -5.27
C LYS A 52 -19.82 9.27 -6.36
N THR A 53 -19.81 10.58 -6.55
CA THR A 53 -20.60 11.24 -7.60
C THR A 53 -20.16 10.76 -8.99
N LYS A 54 -18.83 10.65 -9.24
CA LYS A 54 -18.29 10.23 -10.54
C LYS A 54 -18.59 8.78 -10.87
N TYR A 55 -18.46 7.86 -9.89
CA TYR A 55 -18.51 6.41 -10.15
C TYR A 55 -19.82 5.73 -9.70
N GLY A 56 -20.73 6.49 -9.07
CA GLY A 56 -22.05 6.00 -8.67
C GLY A 56 -21.96 4.76 -7.75
N GLU A 57 -22.78 3.77 -8.02
CA GLU A 57 -22.87 2.55 -7.21
C GLU A 57 -21.58 1.68 -7.22
N ARG A 58 -20.70 1.91 -8.17
CA ARG A 58 -19.42 1.16 -8.24
C ARG A 58 -18.41 1.61 -7.19
N LEU A 59 -18.57 2.77 -6.58
CA LEU A 59 -17.75 3.24 -5.46
C LEU A 59 -18.58 3.28 -4.19
N VAL A 60 -18.17 2.52 -3.20
CA VAL A 60 -18.83 2.43 -1.89
C VAL A 60 -17.92 3.01 -0.81
N PRO A 61 -18.20 4.23 -0.31
CA PRO A 61 -17.45 4.80 0.79
C PRO A 61 -17.59 3.95 2.07
N ILE A 62 -16.47 3.70 2.76
CA ILE A 62 -16.44 3.06 4.08
C ILE A 62 -15.64 3.91 5.05
N GLU A 63 -16.20 4.17 6.24
CA GLU A 63 -15.41 4.74 7.32
C GLU A 63 -14.39 3.70 7.79
N LEU A 64 -13.10 3.98 7.57
CA LEU A 64 -12.01 3.08 7.90
C LEU A 64 -10.84 3.83 8.54
N ASP A 65 -10.70 3.61 9.85
CA ASP A 65 -9.50 3.95 10.63
C ASP A 65 -8.76 2.66 10.94
N VAL A 66 -7.61 2.45 10.29
CA VAL A 66 -6.81 1.22 10.44
C VAL A 66 -6.16 1.07 11.82
N THR A 67 -6.21 2.10 12.66
CA THR A 67 -5.73 2.03 14.05
C THR A 67 -6.79 1.51 15.02
N LYS A 68 -8.07 1.43 14.59
CA LYS A 68 -9.23 1.05 15.42
C LYS A 68 -9.80 -0.30 15.04
N ASP A 69 -9.70 -1.27 15.92
CA ASP A 69 -10.17 -2.65 15.69
C ASP A 69 -11.68 -2.70 15.35
N ALA A 70 -12.50 -1.87 16.00
CA ALA A 70 -13.93 -1.80 15.72
C ALA A 70 -14.23 -1.28 14.30
N SER A 71 -13.46 -0.29 13.80
CA SER A 71 -13.59 0.22 12.43
C SER A 71 -13.22 -0.85 11.40
N ILE A 72 -12.13 -1.58 11.63
CA ILE A 72 -11.68 -2.69 10.78
C ILE A 72 -12.73 -3.81 10.76
N ALA A 73 -13.23 -4.21 11.93
CA ALA A 73 -14.24 -5.26 12.02
C ALA A 73 -15.56 -4.89 11.30
N ASN A 74 -15.97 -3.62 11.40
CA ASN A 74 -17.12 -3.10 10.67
C ASN A 74 -16.89 -3.12 9.15
N ALA A 75 -15.72 -2.67 8.70
CA ALA A 75 -15.34 -2.71 7.28
C ALA A 75 -15.37 -4.14 6.72
N ALA A 76 -14.86 -5.14 7.47
CA ALA A 76 -14.88 -6.54 7.06
C ALA A 76 -16.31 -7.13 6.96
N LYS A 77 -17.24 -6.67 7.81
CA LYS A 77 -18.66 -7.04 7.72
C LYS A 77 -19.33 -6.46 6.48
N ILE A 78 -19.07 -5.18 6.17
CA ILE A 78 -19.67 -4.48 5.03
C ILE A 78 -19.08 -5.01 3.71
N ALA A 79 -17.78 -5.22 3.65
CA ALA A 79 -17.03 -5.57 2.45
C ALA A 79 -16.71 -7.09 2.37
N ALA A 80 -17.66 -7.95 2.76
CA ALA A 80 -17.47 -9.41 2.81
C ALA A 80 -17.31 -10.08 1.43
N ASP A 81 -17.49 -9.35 0.35
CA ASP A 81 -17.34 -9.84 -1.03
C ASP A 81 -15.99 -9.46 -1.66
N VAL A 82 -15.08 -8.79 -0.95
CA VAL A 82 -13.75 -8.37 -1.42
C VAL A 82 -12.91 -9.53 -1.94
N GLU A 83 -12.24 -9.28 -3.05
CA GLU A 83 -11.30 -10.17 -3.73
C GLU A 83 -9.91 -9.55 -3.86
N ILE A 84 -9.80 -8.20 -3.82
CA ILE A 84 -8.54 -7.46 -3.86
C ILE A 84 -8.49 -6.53 -2.66
N LEU A 85 -7.56 -6.78 -1.74
CA LEU A 85 -7.30 -5.92 -0.58
C LEU A 85 -6.07 -5.06 -0.85
N VAL A 86 -6.21 -3.72 -0.81
CA VAL A 86 -5.12 -2.77 -0.95
C VAL A 86 -4.86 -2.08 0.39
N ASN A 87 -3.79 -2.48 1.05
CA ASN A 87 -3.25 -1.85 2.25
C ASN A 87 -2.41 -0.63 1.85
N ASN A 88 -3.06 0.53 1.75
CA ASN A 88 -2.42 1.78 1.34
C ASN A 88 -2.39 2.84 2.46
N ALA A 89 -3.32 2.80 3.42
CA ALA A 89 -3.33 3.76 4.53
C ALA A 89 -1.96 3.85 5.20
N GLY A 90 -1.44 5.06 5.33
CA GLY A 90 -0.12 5.30 5.90
C GLY A 90 0.08 6.74 6.33
N VAL A 91 1.10 6.94 7.15
CA VAL A 91 1.57 8.24 7.63
C VAL A 91 3.08 8.34 7.48
N PHE A 92 3.56 9.57 7.44
CA PHE A 92 4.97 9.91 7.44
C PHE A 92 5.24 10.83 8.64
N SER A 93 5.81 10.28 9.69
CA SER A 93 6.22 11.03 10.90
C SER A 93 7.74 11.01 10.99
N MET A 94 8.34 12.19 11.09
CA MET A 94 9.80 12.34 11.15
C MET A 94 10.29 12.25 12.60
N GLY A 95 11.36 11.50 12.83
CA GLY A 95 12.06 11.41 14.10
C GLY A 95 13.39 10.70 13.92
N ASN A 96 14.42 11.18 14.60
CA ASN A 96 15.75 10.60 14.57
C ASN A 96 16.42 10.70 15.96
N PHE A 97 17.55 10.02 16.13
CA PHE A 97 18.26 9.97 17.42
C PHE A 97 18.87 11.31 17.82
N LEU A 98 19.35 12.10 16.87
CA LEU A 98 20.04 13.36 17.13
C LEU A 98 19.06 14.53 17.33
N GLY A 99 17.92 14.53 16.59
CA GLY A 99 16.90 15.57 16.61
C GLY A 99 15.76 15.36 17.61
N GLY A 100 15.67 14.19 18.26
CA GLY A 100 14.60 13.85 19.20
C GLY A 100 13.34 13.28 18.53
N ASN A 101 12.27 13.11 19.32
CA ASN A 101 10.96 12.56 18.91
C ASN A 101 10.99 11.15 18.30
N ILE A 102 12.09 10.42 18.41
CA ILE A 102 12.23 9.12 17.77
C ILE A 102 11.18 8.12 18.26
N SER A 103 10.92 8.04 19.57
CA SER A 103 9.99 7.06 20.14
C SER A 103 8.54 7.34 19.72
N GLU A 104 8.11 8.60 19.75
CA GLU A 104 6.76 9.01 19.38
C GLU A 104 6.54 8.84 17.87
N SER A 105 7.50 9.28 17.06
CA SER A 105 7.46 9.14 15.61
C SER A 105 7.47 7.68 15.17
N LEU A 106 8.33 6.85 15.77
CA LEU A 106 8.38 5.42 15.48
C LEU A 106 7.05 4.74 15.85
N LYS A 107 6.52 5.05 17.03
CA LYS A 107 5.22 4.53 17.46
C LYS A 107 4.12 4.92 16.46
N THR A 108 4.04 6.19 16.07
CA THR A 108 3.04 6.68 15.10
C THR A 108 3.14 5.96 13.76
N ASN A 109 4.36 5.83 13.21
CA ASN A 109 4.59 5.13 11.96
C ASN A 109 4.24 3.64 12.06
N LEU A 110 4.61 2.96 13.14
CA LEU A 110 4.29 1.55 13.34
C LEU A 110 2.80 1.31 13.55
N ASP A 111 2.12 2.13 14.34
CA ASP A 111 0.68 1.98 14.63
C ASP A 111 -0.16 2.04 13.35
N VAL A 112 0.14 2.99 12.45
CA VAL A 112 -0.63 3.16 11.22
C VAL A 112 -0.12 2.26 10.10
N ASN A 113 1.19 2.33 9.79
CA ASN A 113 1.74 1.71 8.59
C ASN A 113 1.82 0.18 8.73
N LEU A 114 2.26 -0.31 9.89
CA LEU A 114 2.47 -1.74 10.13
C LEU A 114 1.25 -2.39 10.79
N TRP A 115 0.88 -1.96 12.01
CA TRP A 115 -0.22 -2.60 12.74
C TRP A 115 -1.55 -2.43 12.02
N GLY A 116 -1.79 -1.27 11.39
CA GLY A 116 -2.96 -1.04 10.55
C GLY A 116 -3.05 -2.05 9.41
N LEU A 117 -1.95 -2.28 8.69
CA LEU A 117 -1.86 -3.28 7.61
C LEU A 117 -2.09 -4.70 8.14
N VAL A 118 -1.42 -5.09 9.22
CA VAL A 118 -1.52 -6.44 9.80
C VAL A 118 -2.94 -6.73 10.24
N LYS A 119 -3.56 -5.82 10.99
CA LYS A 119 -4.94 -5.98 11.49
C LYS A 119 -5.95 -6.03 10.35
N LEU A 120 -5.81 -5.15 9.35
CA LEU A 120 -6.71 -5.13 8.20
C LEU A 120 -6.57 -6.41 7.37
N THR A 121 -5.33 -6.85 7.09
CA THR A 121 -5.09 -8.10 6.38
C THR A 121 -5.68 -9.30 7.13
N ASN A 122 -5.47 -9.38 8.44
CA ASN A 122 -6.01 -10.48 9.26
C ASN A 122 -7.55 -10.51 9.23
N ALA A 123 -8.21 -9.35 9.30
CA ALA A 123 -9.67 -9.27 9.26
C ALA A 123 -10.26 -9.73 7.92
N PHE A 124 -9.53 -9.55 6.81
CA PHE A 124 -9.98 -9.95 5.47
C PHE A 124 -9.47 -11.32 5.02
N LEU A 125 -8.52 -11.92 5.72
CA LEU A 125 -7.85 -13.15 5.27
C LEU A 125 -8.85 -14.30 5.01
N GLU A 126 -9.79 -14.55 5.91
CA GLU A 126 -10.79 -15.61 5.75
C GLU A 126 -11.78 -15.32 4.61
N ILE A 127 -12.02 -14.04 4.29
CA ILE A 127 -12.84 -13.63 3.15
C ILE A 127 -12.09 -13.97 1.85
N LEU A 128 -10.81 -13.57 1.77
CA LEU A 128 -9.96 -13.75 0.58
C LEU A 128 -9.67 -15.25 0.31
N ARG A 129 -9.47 -16.06 1.35
CA ARG A 129 -9.23 -17.51 1.23
C ARG A 129 -10.38 -18.27 0.57
N LYS A 130 -11.61 -17.76 0.66
CA LYS A 130 -12.81 -18.36 0.07
C LYS A 130 -13.04 -17.98 -1.40
N LYS A 131 -12.18 -17.09 -1.95
CA LYS A 131 -12.31 -16.64 -3.34
C LYS A 131 -11.57 -17.58 -4.30
N GLU A 132 -12.10 -17.71 -5.51
CA GLU A 132 -11.44 -18.46 -6.58
C GLU A 132 -10.03 -17.89 -6.89
N SER A 133 -9.91 -16.57 -6.87
CA SER A 133 -8.63 -15.85 -6.95
C SER A 133 -8.72 -14.55 -6.17
N ALA A 134 -7.66 -14.20 -5.44
CA ALA A 134 -7.61 -12.98 -4.64
C ALA A 134 -6.23 -12.32 -4.71
N ALA A 135 -6.14 -11.06 -4.27
CA ALA A 135 -4.87 -10.37 -4.07
C ALA A 135 -4.83 -9.60 -2.75
N ILE A 136 -3.65 -9.57 -2.15
CA ILE A 136 -3.28 -8.68 -1.04
C ILE A 136 -2.15 -7.80 -1.55
N VAL A 137 -2.40 -6.50 -1.64
CA VAL A 137 -1.46 -5.48 -2.13
C VAL A 137 -1.06 -4.58 -0.97
N SER A 138 0.22 -4.46 -0.71
CA SER A 138 0.76 -3.69 0.43
C SER A 138 1.66 -2.57 -0.07
N ILE A 139 1.28 -1.31 0.19
CA ILE A 139 2.07 -0.15 -0.21
C ILE A 139 3.17 0.10 0.83
N SER A 140 4.38 -0.37 0.49
CA SER A 140 5.60 -0.09 1.25
C SER A 140 6.28 1.20 0.73
N SER A 141 7.56 1.17 0.46
CA SER A 141 8.39 2.24 -0.11
C SER A 141 9.78 1.69 -0.43
N VAL A 142 10.53 2.34 -1.31
CA VAL A 142 11.99 2.10 -1.45
C VAL A 142 12.72 2.32 -0.12
N ALA A 143 12.23 3.23 0.72
CA ALA A 143 12.74 3.46 2.08
C ALA A 143 12.57 2.23 3.02
N GLY A 144 11.79 1.23 2.61
CA GLY A 144 11.67 -0.05 3.32
C GLY A 144 12.72 -1.09 2.90
N LEU A 145 13.46 -0.84 1.82
CA LEU A 145 14.55 -1.70 1.35
C LEU A 145 15.89 -1.27 1.96
N ALA A 146 16.11 0.04 2.06
CA ALA A 146 17.22 0.63 2.77
C ALA A 146 16.75 1.86 3.53
N ASN A 147 17.36 2.17 4.68
CA ASN A 147 16.94 3.26 5.54
C ASN A 147 17.47 4.61 5.01
N MET A 148 16.58 5.59 4.94
CA MET A 148 16.93 6.99 4.69
C MET A 148 17.03 7.71 6.04
N PRO A 149 18.20 8.21 6.49
CA PRO A 149 18.36 8.83 7.82
C PRO A 149 17.38 9.97 8.09
N MET A 150 17.10 10.82 7.09
CA MET A 150 16.08 11.88 7.20
C MET A 150 14.67 11.35 7.53
N ALA A 151 14.39 10.11 7.16
CA ALA A 151 13.10 9.44 7.33
C ALA A 151 13.23 8.14 8.15
N LEU A 152 14.14 8.11 9.13
CA LEU A 152 14.57 6.90 9.85
C LEU A 152 13.40 6.07 10.37
N THR A 153 12.49 6.68 11.12
CA THR A 153 11.36 5.97 11.75
C THR A 153 10.32 5.50 10.75
N TYR A 154 10.11 6.26 9.67
CA TYR A 154 9.26 5.85 8.56
C TYR A 154 9.89 4.65 7.82
N SER A 155 11.16 4.73 7.47
CA SER A 155 11.92 3.65 6.82
C SER A 155 11.83 2.35 7.64
N ALA A 156 11.99 2.42 8.95
CA ALA A 156 11.84 1.27 9.84
C ALA A 156 10.44 0.63 9.75
N SER A 157 9.38 1.46 9.70
CA SER A 157 8.01 0.94 9.54
C SER A 157 7.78 0.29 8.18
N LYS A 158 8.38 0.83 7.10
CA LYS A 158 8.28 0.29 5.74
C LYS A 158 9.13 -0.97 5.55
N ALA A 159 10.27 -1.08 6.23
CA ALA A 159 11.06 -2.31 6.30
C ALA A 159 10.29 -3.45 7.00
N ALA A 160 9.56 -3.13 8.07
CA ALA A 160 8.70 -4.11 8.73
C ALA A 160 7.57 -4.60 7.79
N ILE A 161 6.97 -3.71 6.97
CA ILE A 161 5.99 -4.11 5.94
C ILE A 161 6.63 -5.05 4.92
N HIS A 162 7.84 -4.74 4.43
CA HIS A 162 8.57 -5.61 3.49
C HIS A 162 8.72 -7.03 4.05
N SER A 163 9.15 -7.15 5.31
CA SER A 163 9.27 -8.44 5.99
C SER A 163 7.93 -9.18 6.13
N VAL A 164 6.85 -8.48 6.51
CA VAL A 164 5.50 -9.06 6.62
C VAL A 164 5.01 -9.57 5.26
N VAL A 165 5.24 -8.83 4.19
CA VAL A 165 4.86 -9.24 2.82
C VAL A 165 5.58 -10.54 2.42
N GLN A 166 6.86 -10.67 2.73
CA GLN A 166 7.62 -11.92 2.49
C GLN A 166 7.03 -13.10 3.29
N GLY A 167 6.72 -12.88 4.57
CA GLY A 167 6.07 -13.88 5.42
C GLY A 167 4.72 -14.33 4.87
N LEU A 168 3.85 -13.39 4.49
CA LEU A 168 2.54 -13.67 3.88
C LEU A 168 2.68 -14.49 2.59
N ARG A 169 3.67 -14.21 1.74
CA ARG A 169 3.93 -15.03 0.54
C ARG A 169 4.21 -16.48 0.90
N GLY A 170 5.03 -16.70 1.93
CA GLY A 170 5.34 -18.05 2.42
C GLY A 170 4.12 -18.77 2.99
N GLU A 171 3.36 -18.10 3.86
CA GLU A 171 2.16 -18.68 4.49
C GLU A 171 1.05 -18.97 3.47
N LEU A 172 0.87 -18.11 2.45
CA LEU A 172 -0.20 -18.22 1.48
C LEU A 172 0.23 -18.87 0.16
N LYS A 173 1.41 -19.52 0.12
CA LYS A 173 1.99 -20.07 -1.12
C LYS A 173 1.07 -21.06 -1.83
N ASP A 174 0.34 -21.89 -1.08
CA ASP A 174 -0.53 -22.94 -1.60
C ASP A 174 -1.98 -22.46 -1.85
N LEU A 175 -2.28 -21.20 -1.52
CA LEU A 175 -3.56 -20.56 -1.80
C LEU A 175 -3.50 -19.75 -3.10
N ASN A 176 -4.65 -19.60 -3.77
CA ASN A 176 -4.73 -18.76 -4.97
C ASN A 176 -4.89 -17.28 -4.61
N ILE A 177 -3.98 -16.78 -3.75
CA ILE A 177 -3.89 -15.38 -3.33
C ILE A 177 -2.55 -14.82 -3.80
N LEU A 178 -2.57 -13.80 -4.64
CA LEU A 178 -1.38 -13.05 -5.04
C LEU A 178 -1.03 -12.06 -3.92
N VAL A 179 0.19 -12.13 -3.39
CA VAL A 179 0.70 -11.20 -2.37
C VAL A 179 1.72 -10.26 -3.00
N VAL A 180 1.37 -8.97 -3.04
CA VAL A 180 2.14 -7.93 -3.73
C VAL A 180 2.72 -6.94 -2.74
N GLY A 181 4.03 -6.72 -2.81
CA GLY A 181 4.71 -5.57 -2.23
C GLY A 181 4.89 -4.48 -3.28
N VAL A 182 4.51 -3.25 -2.95
CA VAL A 182 4.71 -2.10 -3.82
C VAL A 182 5.70 -1.15 -3.15
N TYR A 183 6.72 -0.72 -3.86
CA TYR A 183 7.84 0.05 -3.32
C TYR A 183 8.03 1.38 -4.07
N PRO A 184 7.11 2.36 -3.91
CA PRO A 184 7.26 3.66 -4.56
C PRO A 184 8.47 4.43 -4.03
N GLY A 185 9.05 5.26 -4.89
CA GLY A 185 9.90 6.38 -4.54
C GLY A 185 9.10 7.61 -4.08
N PRO A 186 9.62 8.83 -4.24
CA PRO A 186 8.89 10.07 -3.97
C PRO A 186 7.76 10.27 -4.99
N ILE A 187 6.53 10.44 -4.49
CA ILE A 187 5.35 10.64 -5.32
C ILE A 187 4.71 11.99 -4.96
N ASP A 188 4.23 12.73 -5.96
CA ASP A 188 3.62 14.06 -5.76
C ASP A 188 2.29 13.96 -5.04
N THR A 189 2.37 13.98 -3.72
CA THR A 189 1.26 13.88 -2.79
C THR A 189 1.46 14.82 -1.62
N ASP A 190 0.43 15.05 -0.82
CA ASP A 190 0.54 15.82 0.43
C ASP A 190 1.60 15.25 1.38
N MET A 191 1.83 13.93 1.35
CA MET A 191 2.84 13.27 2.19
C MET A 191 4.27 13.67 1.82
N ALA A 192 4.52 13.98 0.54
CA ALA A 192 5.82 14.34 0.00
C ALA A 192 6.02 15.86 -0.13
N LYS A 193 5.11 16.70 0.46
CA LYS A 193 5.32 18.15 0.51
C LYS A 193 6.59 18.46 1.30
N GLY A 194 7.44 19.33 0.73
CA GLY A 194 8.72 19.70 1.34
C GLY A 194 9.90 18.75 1.05
N ILE A 195 9.67 17.65 0.35
CA ILE A 195 10.76 16.80 -0.14
C ILE A 195 11.22 17.35 -1.50
N GLU A 196 12.47 17.79 -1.59
CA GLU A 196 13.07 18.33 -2.82
C GLU A 196 13.72 17.19 -3.64
N MET A 197 12.88 16.35 -4.23
CA MET A 197 13.30 15.26 -5.14
C MET A 197 12.35 15.24 -6.33
N GLU A 198 12.79 14.72 -7.46
CA GLU A 198 11.91 14.43 -8.59
C GLU A 198 10.82 13.46 -8.15
N LYS A 199 9.57 13.77 -8.46
CA LYS A 199 8.39 13.02 -8.04
C LYS A 199 7.60 12.58 -9.26
N ASP A 200 7.14 11.34 -9.23
CA ASP A 200 6.14 10.87 -10.21
C ASP A 200 4.72 11.22 -9.76
N SER A 201 3.77 11.21 -10.68
CA SER A 201 2.37 11.45 -10.37
C SER A 201 1.71 10.22 -9.72
N PRO A 202 0.75 10.41 -8.81
CA PRO A 202 -0.03 9.30 -8.26
C PRO A 202 -0.73 8.46 -9.33
N GLU A 203 -1.15 9.08 -10.44
CA GLU A 203 -1.85 8.45 -11.55
C GLU A 203 -0.93 7.48 -12.31
N ASN A 204 0.30 7.88 -12.63
CA ASN A 204 1.29 7.00 -13.26
C ASN A 204 1.61 5.80 -12.38
N VAL A 205 1.86 6.08 -11.10
CA VAL A 205 2.15 5.05 -10.09
C VAL A 205 0.99 4.05 -9.96
N ALA A 206 -0.25 4.53 -9.90
CA ALA A 206 -1.42 3.66 -9.82
C ALA A 206 -1.56 2.76 -11.06
N ARG A 207 -1.32 3.31 -12.26
CA ARG A 207 -1.33 2.54 -13.51
C ARG A 207 -0.30 1.41 -13.50
N ASP A 208 0.96 1.72 -13.13
CA ASP A 208 2.03 0.72 -13.03
C ASP A 208 1.71 -0.36 -11.97
N ILE A 209 1.11 0.03 -10.85
CA ILE A 209 0.65 -0.90 -9.81
C ILE A 209 -0.41 -1.86 -10.37
N ILE A 210 -1.47 -1.35 -11.00
CA ILE A 210 -2.55 -2.18 -11.55
C ILE A 210 -2.02 -3.12 -12.64
N GLN A 211 -1.17 -2.61 -13.53
CA GLN A 211 -0.54 -3.45 -14.54
C GLN A 211 0.30 -4.58 -13.90
N GLY A 212 1.12 -4.26 -12.89
CA GLY A 212 1.93 -5.25 -12.20
C GLY A 212 1.09 -6.33 -11.50
N ILE A 213 -0.05 -5.97 -10.91
CA ILE A 213 -1.01 -6.91 -10.31
C ILE A 213 -1.55 -7.86 -11.38
N VAL A 214 -1.98 -7.35 -12.54
CA VAL A 214 -2.50 -8.15 -13.65
C VAL A 214 -1.42 -9.09 -14.21
N GLU A 215 -0.18 -8.64 -14.27
CA GLU A 215 0.97 -9.44 -14.71
C GLU A 215 1.38 -10.50 -13.66
N GLY A 216 0.85 -10.42 -12.44
CA GLY A 216 1.19 -11.31 -11.33
C GLY A 216 2.60 -11.06 -10.79
N LYS A 217 3.04 -9.81 -10.74
CA LYS A 217 4.29 -9.41 -10.10
C LYS A 217 4.12 -9.42 -8.58
N GLU A 218 5.08 -10.00 -7.89
CA GLU A 218 5.11 -10.02 -6.41
C GLU A 218 5.74 -8.75 -5.84
N ASP A 219 6.71 -8.16 -6.55
CA ASP A 219 7.31 -6.88 -6.21
C ASP A 219 7.11 -5.90 -7.36
N ILE A 220 6.56 -4.71 -7.03
CA ILE A 220 6.25 -3.66 -7.99
C ILE A 220 7.02 -2.40 -7.60
N PHE A 221 7.82 -1.91 -8.54
CA PHE A 221 8.55 -0.65 -8.49
C PHE A 221 7.93 0.30 -9.51
N PRO A 222 6.97 1.17 -9.09
CA PRO A 222 6.06 1.80 -10.04
C PRO A 222 6.56 3.11 -10.68
N ASP A 223 7.71 3.63 -10.27
CA ASP A 223 8.29 4.88 -10.77
C ASP A 223 9.75 4.69 -11.18
N VAL A 224 10.35 5.71 -11.81
CA VAL A 224 11.72 5.64 -12.33
C VAL A 224 12.73 5.38 -11.22
N MET A 225 12.64 6.14 -10.11
CA MET A 225 13.57 5.98 -8.98
C MET A 225 13.41 4.59 -8.35
N SER A 226 12.19 4.15 -8.14
CA SER A 226 11.95 2.85 -7.51
C SER A 226 12.46 1.68 -8.36
N LYS A 227 12.34 1.75 -9.70
CA LYS A 227 12.91 0.75 -10.62
C LYS A 227 14.42 0.66 -10.45
N GLN A 228 15.12 1.80 -10.42
CA GLN A 228 16.58 1.85 -10.21
C GLN A 228 16.99 1.28 -8.84
N VAL A 229 16.25 1.65 -7.79
CA VAL A 229 16.49 1.14 -6.43
C VAL A 229 16.24 -0.37 -6.36
N GLY A 230 15.18 -0.88 -6.98
CA GLY A 230 14.87 -2.30 -7.02
C GLY A 230 15.95 -3.13 -7.72
N GLU A 231 16.47 -2.64 -8.85
CA GLU A 231 17.60 -3.24 -9.57
C GLU A 231 18.87 -3.21 -8.71
N GLY A 232 19.19 -2.04 -8.13
CA GLY A 232 20.32 -1.87 -7.24
C GLY A 232 20.27 -2.78 -6.01
N TYR A 233 19.11 -2.87 -5.37
CA TYR A 233 18.88 -3.73 -4.21
C TYR A 233 19.05 -5.23 -4.55
N SER A 234 18.57 -5.65 -5.71
CA SER A 234 18.75 -7.02 -6.18
C SER A 234 20.22 -7.36 -6.47
N ALA A 235 21.01 -6.37 -6.90
CA ALA A 235 22.44 -6.54 -7.18
C ALA A 235 23.29 -6.47 -5.91
N SER A 236 23.05 -5.48 -5.06
CA SER A 236 23.79 -5.24 -3.81
C SER A 236 22.97 -4.41 -2.82
N PRO A 237 22.30 -5.05 -1.85
CA PRO A 237 21.58 -4.32 -0.79
C PRO A 237 22.48 -3.31 -0.06
N LYS A 238 23.77 -3.64 0.13
CA LYS A 238 24.73 -2.77 0.81
C LYS A 238 25.03 -1.49 0.02
N ALA A 239 25.10 -1.57 -1.30
CA ALA A 239 25.31 -0.38 -2.14
C ALA A 239 24.11 0.58 -2.06
N VAL A 240 22.87 0.05 -1.99
CA VAL A 240 21.67 0.88 -1.79
C VAL A 240 21.65 1.51 -0.40
N GLU A 241 22.05 0.78 0.66
CA GLU A 241 22.20 1.33 2.00
C GLU A 241 23.19 2.52 2.01
N GLU A 242 24.37 2.36 1.39
CA GLU A 242 25.39 3.41 1.30
C GLU A 242 24.89 4.63 0.50
N GLN A 243 24.15 4.40 -0.58
CA GLN A 243 23.51 5.48 -1.35
C GLN A 243 22.49 6.24 -0.49
N PHE A 244 21.64 5.52 0.24
CA PHE A 244 20.57 6.11 1.04
C PHE A 244 21.09 6.81 2.30
N ALA A 245 22.25 6.41 2.82
CA ALA A 245 22.91 7.09 3.94
C ALA A 245 23.21 8.56 3.68
N ASN A 246 23.25 8.99 2.42
CA ASN A 246 23.47 10.39 2.03
C ASN A 246 22.19 11.27 2.10
N PHE A 247 21.00 10.68 2.29
CA PHE A 247 19.74 11.41 2.52
C PHE A 247 19.61 11.76 4.02
N VAL A 248 20.34 12.77 4.49
CA VAL A 248 20.40 13.26 5.88
C VAL A 248 19.61 14.56 6.06
#